data_0cd8886ca02a9d5de6be7c3f1cb62b55
#
_entry.id   0cd8886ca02a9d5de6be7c3f1cb62b55
#
_cell.length_a   1.000
_cell.length_b   1.000
_cell.length_c   1.000
_cell.angle_alpha   90.00
_cell.angle_beta   90.00
_cell.angle_gamma   90.00
#
_symmetry.space_group_name_H-M   'P 1'
#
loop_
_entity.id
_entity.type
_entity.pdbx_description
1 polymer ?
#
loop_
_entity_poly.entity_id
_entity_poly.type
_entity_poly.pdbx_seq_one_letter_code
_entity_poly.pdbx_strand_id
1 'polypeptide(L)'
;MIAIKNAKIVLETGIIWDGVLLIEGDRIKAVGKAGEISIPADAEVLDAEGKYVGPGFVDIHVHGGNGYMFDYQPLEAAEHFLSHGETSILATLYYNLGKTEFVECIDRVKAVIGKGAGKAIAGFYMEGPYMNPIYGAAPDKNKWKGEIRKEDYQPLLDHAGDLAKIWAVAPEREGLEPFLRDAKAANPTTVFAVGHSEATPEQVAALRPYGLTIQTHCTNATGRPETMVGTRSCGPDEYCMTDPTMYAEIISDSQGIHVHSDMMRMIVAVKGVDHSVLVTDSYVTGDDNPPPYDTIKDLGFDHNGLLCGSKLTMEVACRNLMAHTNCGIAQAFLMASRNPARVIGMDHEVGSIRVGKKANLVFVDDVFHVYKVMLEGQLI
;
A
#
# COMPACT_ATOMS: atom_id res chain seq x y z
N MET A 1 22.00 -18.24 -13.98
CA MET A 1 22.00 -16.76 -14.00
C MET A 1 21.02 -16.30 -15.06
N ILE A 2 20.21 -15.25 -14.77
CA ILE A 2 19.31 -14.65 -15.77
C ILE A 2 19.88 -13.28 -16.15
N ALA A 3 19.88 -12.97 -17.45
CA ALA A 3 20.25 -11.67 -17.97
C ALA A 3 19.03 -11.04 -18.68
N ILE A 4 18.53 -9.92 -18.16
CA ILE A 4 17.50 -9.12 -18.82
C ILE A 4 18.20 -8.06 -19.64
N LYS A 5 17.93 -8.00 -20.95
CA LYS A 5 18.51 -7.03 -21.89
C LYS A 5 17.44 -6.22 -22.61
N ASN A 6 17.86 -5.20 -23.37
CA ASN A 6 16.96 -4.35 -24.16
C ASN A 6 15.85 -3.75 -23.30
N ALA A 7 16.20 -3.29 -22.09
CA ALA A 7 15.29 -2.82 -21.07
C ALA A 7 15.45 -1.30 -20.83
N LYS A 8 14.33 -0.61 -20.61
CA LYS A 8 14.32 0.71 -19.96
C LYS A 8 14.26 0.47 -18.45
N ILE A 9 15.41 0.46 -17.78
CA ILE A 9 15.48 0.10 -16.35
C ILE A 9 15.15 1.32 -15.51
N VAL A 10 14.10 1.21 -14.68
CA VAL A 10 13.66 2.28 -13.80
C VAL A 10 14.42 2.20 -12.47
N LEU A 11 15.25 3.20 -12.23
CA LEU A 11 15.99 3.38 -10.98
C LEU A 11 15.37 4.51 -10.13
N GLU A 12 15.78 4.60 -8.88
CA GLU A 12 15.38 5.71 -7.99
C GLU A 12 15.82 7.09 -8.54
N THR A 13 16.88 7.13 -9.32
CA THR A 13 17.49 8.37 -9.84
C THR A 13 17.13 8.68 -11.30
N GLY A 14 16.35 7.83 -11.96
CA GLY A 14 15.97 7.99 -13.38
C GLY A 14 15.90 6.68 -14.15
N ILE A 15 16.11 6.72 -15.46
CA ILE A 15 15.93 5.57 -16.34
C ILE A 15 17.24 5.30 -17.13
N ILE A 16 17.65 4.03 -17.14
CA ILE A 16 18.66 3.53 -18.09
C ILE A 16 17.91 3.07 -19.34
N TRP A 17 18.06 3.77 -20.45
CA TRP A 17 17.26 3.55 -21.67
C TRP A 17 17.59 2.28 -22.47
N ASP A 18 18.81 1.81 -22.40
CA ASP A 18 19.27 0.54 -22.98
C ASP A 18 20.07 -0.17 -21.89
N GLY A 19 19.35 -0.86 -21.03
CA GLY A 19 19.88 -1.43 -19.82
C GLY A 19 19.99 -2.94 -19.86
N VAL A 20 20.89 -3.44 -19.01
CA VAL A 20 21.06 -4.85 -18.70
C VAL A 20 20.98 -5.04 -17.18
N LEU A 21 20.20 -6.05 -16.78
CA LEU A 21 20.14 -6.57 -15.41
C LEU A 21 20.69 -8.00 -15.39
N LEU A 22 21.57 -8.30 -14.44
CA LEU A 22 21.96 -9.68 -14.15
C LEU A 22 21.35 -10.10 -12.81
N ILE A 23 20.75 -11.30 -12.80
CA ILE A 23 20.10 -11.89 -11.65
C ILE A 23 20.78 -13.23 -11.34
N GLU A 24 21.14 -13.41 -10.07
CA GLU A 24 21.74 -14.63 -9.56
C GLU A 24 20.91 -15.13 -8.36
N GLY A 25 20.28 -16.30 -8.53
CA GLY A 25 19.31 -16.78 -7.56
C GLY A 25 18.11 -15.83 -7.47
N ASP A 26 17.83 -15.35 -6.26
CA ASP A 26 16.74 -14.42 -5.98
C ASP A 26 17.16 -12.93 -5.97
N ARG A 27 18.46 -12.63 -6.32
CA ARG A 27 19.05 -11.30 -6.12
C ARG A 27 19.53 -10.65 -7.41
N ILE A 28 19.44 -9.33 -7.44
CA ILE A 28 20.06 -8.50 -8.48
C ILE A 28 21.57 -8.48 -8.28
N LYS A 29 22.32 -8.99 -9.25
CA LYS A 29 23.78 -9.06 -9.24
C LYS A 29 24.45 -7.87 -9.87
N ALA A 30 23.89 -7.36 -10.97
CA ALA A 30 24.41 -6.19 -11.67
C ALA A 30 23.27 -5.43 -12.37
N VAL A 31 23.47 -4.13 -12.54
CA VAL A 31 22.60 -3.24 -13.32
C VAL A 31 23.44 -2.16 -13.97
N GLY A 32 23.21 -1.89 -15.25
CA GLY A 32 23.95 -0.87 -15.99
C GLY A 32 23.50 -0.78 -17.43
N LYS A 33 24.19 0.06 -18.22
CA LYS A 33 23.97 0.16 -19.67
C LYS A 33 24.46 -1.09 -20.40
N ALA A 34 23.85 -1.40 -21.53
CA ALA A 34 24.20 -2.57 -22.34
C ALA A 34 25.71 -2.67 -22.66
N GLY A 35 26.37 -1.54 -22.91
CA GLY A 35 27.83 -1.52 -23.18
C GLY A 35 28.71 -1.66 -21.93
N GLU A 36 28.14 -1.58 -20.70
CA GLU A 36 28.87 -1.60 -19.43
C GLU A 36 28.78 -2.96 -18.72
N ILE A 37 27.77 -3.76 -19.04
CA ILE A 37 27.50 -5.06 -18.41
C ILE A 37 27.76 -6.19 -19.40
N SER A 38 28.72 -7.05 -19.09
CA SER A 38 28.97 -8.27 -19.87
C SER A 38 28.00 -9.37 -19.46
N ILE A 39 27.20 -9.86 -20.41
CA ILE A 39 26.30 -11.00 -20.19
C ILE A 39 27.11 -12.29 -20.27
N PRO A 40 27.13 -13.13 -19.23
CA PRO A 40 27.81 -14.43 -19.28
C PRO A 40 27.24 -15.33 -20.39
N ALA A 41 28.09 -16.09 -21.03
CA ALA A 41 27.71 -16.94 -22.17
C ALA A 41 26.73 -18.07 -21.81
N ASP A 42 26.70 -18.46 -20.53
CA ASP A 42 25.81 -19.46 -19.94
C ASP A 42 24.55 -18.87 -19.30
N ALA A 43 24.36 -17.56 -19.37
CA ALA A 43 23.16 -16.92 -18.81
C ALA A 43 21.92 -17.20 -19.68
N GLU A 44 20.81 -17.49 -19.03
CA GLU A 44 19.49 -17.43 -19.65
C GLU A 44 19.17 -15.97 -20.00
N VAL A 45 18.92 -15.69 -21.28
CA VAL A 45 18.69 -14.31 -21.73
C VAL A 45 17.20 -14.05 -21.93
N LEU A 46 16.69 -13.08 -21.16
CA LEU A 46 15.34 -12.54 -21.29
C LEU A 46 15.40 -11.18 -22.00
N ASP A 47 14.78 -11.08 -23.17
CA ASP A 47 14.63 -9.81 -23.89
C ASP A 47 13.43 -9.05 -23.34
N ALA A 48 13.64 -7.82 -22.88
CA ALA A 48 12.59 -6.94 -22.40
C ALA A 48 11.87 -6.19 -23.52
N GLU A 49 12.29 -6.37 -24.78
CA GLU A 49 11.64 -5.80 -25.97
C GLU A 49 11.44 -4.27 -25.91
N GLY A 50 12.39 -3.57 -25.27
CA GLY A 50 12.31 -2.12 -25.08
C GLY A 50 11.26 -1.67 -24.03
N LYS A 51 10.69 -2.59 -23.25
CA LYS A 51 9.75 -2.28 -22.16
C LYS A 51 10.48 -1.67 -20.97
N TYR A 52 9.73 -1.02 -20.10
CA TYR A 52 10.24 -0.62 -18.80
C TYR A 52 10.34 -1.86 -17.90
N VAL A 53 11.46 -1.95 -17.20
CA VAL A 53 11.66 -2.91 -16.11
C VAL A 53 11.86 -2.10 -14.86
N GLY A 54 10.85 -2.15 -13.99
CA GLY A 54 10.85 -1.47 -12.69
C GLY A 54 10.92 -2.45 -11.54
N PRO A 55 11.12 -1.96 -10.31
CA PRO A 55 10.92 -2.77 -9.13
C PRO A 55 9.46 -3.22 -9.08
N GLY A 56 9.21 -4.44 -8.62
CA GLY A 56 7.85 -4.91 -8.38
C GLY A 56 7.11 -3.99 -7.42
N PHE A 57 5.82 -3.85 -7.61
CA PHE A 57 5.00 -2.97 -6.79
C PHE A 57 4.92 -3.47 -5.34
N VAL A 58 4.80 -2.53 -4.44
CA VAL A 58 4.62 -2.75 -3.01
C VAL A 58 3.30 -2.10 -2.60
N ASP A 59 2.27 -2.91 -2.42
CA ASP A 59 0.97 -2.41 -1.96
C ASP A 59 0.81 -2.65 -0.47
N ILE A 60 0.82 -1.56 0.28
CA ILE A 60 0.71 -1.63 1.74
C ILE A 60 -0.72 -1.54 2.26
N HIS A 61 -1.72 -1.31 1.38
CA HIS A 61 -3.11 -1.20 1.79
C HIS A 61 -4.02 -1.84 0.75
N VAL A 62 -4.38 -3.12 0.97
CA VAL A 62 -5.23 -3.90 0.08
C VAL A 62 -5.96 -5.02 0.81
N HIS A 63 -7.28 -5.09 0.68
CA HIS A 63 -8.13 -6.09 1.35
C HIS A 63 -8.37 -7.33 0.50
N GLY A 64 -8.43 -7.17 -0.81
CA GLY A 64 -8.72 -8.22 -1.77
C GLY A 64 -9.12 -7.69 -3.14
N GLY A 65 -9.29 -8.58 -4.10
CA GLY A 65 -9.69 -8.24 -5.46
C GLY A 65 -10.14 -9.47 -6.23
N ASN A 66 -10.82 -9.25 -7.37
CA ASN A 66 -11.26 -10.33 -8.24
C ASN A 66 -12.07 -11.43 -7.53
N GLY A 67 -12.86 -11.08 -6.53
CA GLY A 67 -13.68 -12.01 -5.75
C GLY A 67 -12.98 -12.68 -4.57
N TYR A 68 -11.67 -12.43 -4.35
CA TYR A 68 -10.87 -13.02 -3.28
C TYR A 68 -10.45 -11.99 -2.25
N MET A 69 -10.72 -12.27 -0.97
CA MET A 69 -10.34 -11.43 0.15
C MET A 69 -9.19 -12.07 0.94
N PHE A 70 -8.24 -11.27 1.43
CA PHE A 70 -7.13 -11.78 2.24
C PHE A 70 -7.58 -12.44 3.55
N ASP A 71 -8.69 -12.00 4.12
CA ASP A 71 -9.25 -12.57 5.34
C ASP A 71 -9.85 -13.97 5.14
N TYR A 72 -10.23 -14.35 3.90
CA TYR A 72 -10.84 -15.66 3.59
C TYR A 72 -10.02 -16.53 2.64
N GLN A 73 -9.42 -15.95 1.61
CA GLN A 73 -8.74 -16.65 0.51
C GLN A 73 -7.41 -15.95 0.21
N PRO A 74 -6.47 -15.93 1.17
CA PRO A 74 -5.26 -15.12 1.05
C PRO A 74 -4.32 -15.56 -0.07
N LEU A 75 -4.31 -16.84 -0.45
CA LEU A 75 -3.45 -17.33 -1.54
C LEU A 75 -3.96 -16.86 -2.89
N GLU A 76 -5.27 -17.02 -3.14
CA GLU A 76 -5.93 -16.61 -4.37
C GLU A 76 -5.91 -15.08 -4.53
N ALA A 77 -6.10 -14.33 -3.44
CA ALA A 77 -5.93 -12.89 -3.44
C ALA A 77 -4.48 -12.49 -3.80
N ALA A 78 -3.49 -13.15 -3.21
CA ALA A 78 -2.08 -12.91 -3.53
C ALA A 78 -1.74 -13.27 -4.99
N GLU A 79 -2.29 -14.36 -5.53
CA GLU A 79 -2.12 -14.74 -6.94
C GLU A 79 -2.65 -13.67 -7.89
N HIS A 80 -3.84 -13.13 -7.58
CA HIS A 80 -4.43 -12.05 -8.38
C HIS A 80 -3.49 -10.85 -8.43
N PHE A 81 -3.13 -10.28 -7.28
CA PHE A 81 -2.30 -9.07 -7.24
C PHE A 81 -0.87 -9.29 -7.75
N LEU A 82 -0.29 -10.46 -7.50
CA LEU A 82 1.02 -10.82 -8.04
C LEU A 82 1.01 -10.84 -9.58
N SER A 83 -0.07 -11.33 -10.22
CA SER A 83 -0.20 -11.30 -11.68
C SER A 83 -0.26 -9.88 -12.25
N HIS A 84 -0.61 -8.89 -11.41
CA HIS A 84 -0.63 -7.47 -11.73
C HIS A 84 0.65 -6.71 -11.31
N GLY A 85 1.70 -7.43 -10.86
CA GLY A 85 3.01 -6.86 -10.55
C GLY A 85 3.24 -6.49 -9.10
N GLU A 86 2.31 -6.78 -8.21
CA GLU A 86 2.41 -6.52 -6.77
C GLU A 86 3.20 -7.64 -6.10
N THR A 87 4.50 -7.46 -6.00
CA THR A 87 5.45 -8.46 -5.48
C THR A 87 5.67 -8.39 -3.98
N SER A 88 5.11 -7.37 -3.34
CA SER A 88 5.09 -7.23 -1.88
C SER A 88 3.76 -6.61 -1.45
N ILE A 89 3.04 -7.29 -0.56
CA ILE A 89 1.66 -6.96 -0.23
C ILE A 89 1.49 -7.00 1.29
N LEU A 90 0.84 -6.00 1.87
CA LEU A 90 0.29 -6.12 3.21
C LEU A 90 -1.18 -6.53 3.13
N ALA A 91 -1.50 -7.72 3.62
CA ALA A 91 -2.87 -8.16 3.76
C ALA A 91 -3.60 -7.25 4.76
N THR A 92 -4.60 -6.51 4.29
CA THR A 92 -5.32 -5.55 5.13
C THR A 92 -6.53 -6.21 5.79
N LEU A 93 -6.62 -6.08 7.11
CA LEU A 93 -7.73 -6.55 7.93
C LEU A 93 -8.49 -5.36 8.52
N TYR A 94 -9.82 -5.40 8.42
CA TYR A 94 -10.68 -4.26 8.68
C TYR A 94 -11.53 -4.42 9.96
N TYR A 95 -12.01 -3.35 10.54
CA TYR A 95 -12.75 -3.28 11.81
C TYR A 95 -14.08 -4.05 11.84
N ASN A 96 -14.59 -4.53 10.71
CA ASN A 96 -15.78 -5.37 10.65
C ASN A 96 -15.55 -6.76 11.26
N LEU A 97 -14.30 -7.18 11.36
CA LEU A 97 -13.92 -8.41 12.04
C LEU A 97 -14.00 -8.23 13.57
N GLY A 98 -14.59 -9.19 14.26
CA GLY A 98 -14.52 -9.25 15.73
C GLY A 98 -13.19 -9.85 16.20
N LYS A 99 -12.92 -9.80 17.50
CA LYS A 99 -11.66 -10.29 18.08
C LYS A 99 -11.26 -11.71 17.63
N THR A 100 -12.20 -12.66 17.73
CA THR A 100 -11.95 -14.04 17.31
C THR A 100 -11.72 -14.15 15.80
N GLU A 101 -12.54 -13.47 15.01
CA GLU A 101 -12.44 -13.46 13.56
C GLU A 101 -11.11 -12.86 13.10
N PHE A 102 -10.63 -11.76 13.73
CA PHE A 102 -9.32 -11.17 13.46
C PHE A 102 -8.19 -12.20 13.65
N VAL A 103 -8.21 -12.90 14.77
CA VAL A 103 -7.20 -13.92 15.09
C VAL A 103 -7.23 -15.05 14.05
N GLU A 104 -8.41 -15.55 13.71
CA GLU A 104 -8.56 -16.60 12.69
C GLU A 104 -8.06 -16.14 11.32
N CYS A 105 -8.32 -14.88 10.93
CA CYS A 105 -7.85 -14.31 9.68
C CYS A 105 -6.32 -14.14 9.67
N ILE A 106 -5.73 -13.65 10.77
CA ILE A 106 -4.28 -13.55 10.93
C ILE A 106 -3.64 -14.93 10.74
N ASP A 107 -4.15 -15.95 11.41
CA ASP A 107 -3.58 -17.30 11.34
C ASP A 107 -3.74 -17.91 9.93
N ARG A 108 -4.87 -17.65 9.26
CA ARG A 108 -5.12 -18.08 7.88
C ARG A 108 -4.13 -17.46 6.89
N VAL A 109 -3.87 -16.17 6.99
CA VAL A 109 -2.89 -15.49 6.14
C VAL A 109 -1.49 -16.01 6.44
N LYS A 110 -1.11 -16.15 7.72
CA LYS A 110 0.20 -16.70 8.13
C LYS A 110 0.45 -18.09 7.56
N ALA A 111 -0.59 -18.92 7.43
CA ALA A 111 -0.46 -20.27 6.92
C ALA A 111 0.01 -20.34 5.46
N VAL A 112 -0.18 -19.29 4.68
CA VAL A 112 0.21 -19.23 3.26
C VAL A 112 1.46 -18.40 2.99
N ILE A 113 1.91 -17.57 3.92
CA ILE A 113 3.13 -16.74 3.76
C ILE A 113 4.32 -17.65 3.39
N GLY A 114 5.09 -17.24 2.40
CA GLY A 114 6.26 -17.97 1.90
C GLY A 114 5.96 -19.13 0.96
N LYS A 115 4.68 -19.42 0.66
CA LYS A 115 4.26 -20.53 -0.21
C LYS A 115 3.61 -20.01 -1.49
N GLY A 116 4.07 -20.44 -2.66
CA GLY A 116 3.52 -20.00 -3.94
C GLY A 116 3.44 -18.47 -4.03
N ALA A 117 2.29 -17.94 -4.43
CA ALA A 117 2.01 -16.51 -4.47
C ALA A 117 2.03 -15.84 -3.08
N GLY A 118 1.82 -16.60 -2.00
CA GLY A 118 1.94 -16.11 -0.63
C GLY A 118 3.35 -15.61 -0.26
N LYS A 119 4.37 -15.84 -1.10
CA LYS A 119 5.68 -15.18 -1.00
C LYS A 119 5.61 -13.66 -1.20
N ALA A 120 4.59 -13.17 -1.88
CA ALA A 120 4.35 -11.75 -2.03
C ALA A 120 3.75 -11.11 -0.76
N ILE A 121 3.16 -11.90 0.17
CA ILE A 121 2.59 -11.36 1.40
C ILE A 121 3.72 -11.03 2.38
N ALA A 122 3.92 -9.74 2.64
CA ALA A 122 4.99 -9.20 3.48
C ALA A 122 4.57 -8.97 4.95
N GLY A 123 3.28 -9.10 5.25
CA GLY A 123 2.71 -8.88 6.58
C GLY A 123 1.30 -8.33 6.53
N PHE A 124 0.93 -7.60 7.57
CA PHE A 124 -0.41 -7.04 7.74
C PHE A 124 -0.41 -5.52 7.81
N TYR A 125 -1.44 -4.94 7.21
CA TYR A 125 -1.96 -3.62 7.55
C TYR A 125 -3.23 -3.84 8.36
N MET A 126 -3.25 -3.38 9.60
CA MET A 126 -4.43 -3.43 10.45
C MET A 126 -5.20 -2.12 10.29
N GLU A 127 -6.22 -2.12 9.44
CA GLU A 127 -7.11 -0.97 9.28
C GLU A 127 -8.18 -0.97 10.38
N GLY A 128 -7.72 -0.60 11.53
CA GLY A 128 -8.40 -0.76 12.80
C GLY A 128 -7.59 -1.64 13.77
N PRO A 129 -8.20 -2.02 14.91
CA PRO A 129 -9.60 -1.83 15.29
C PRO A 129 -9.98 -0.41 15.77
N TYR A 130 -9.01 0.42 16.17
CA TYR A 130 -9.25 1.64 16.96
C TYR A 130 -9.31 2.92 16.10
N MET A 131 -10.16 2.88 15.07
CA MET A 131 -10.51 4.04 14.26
C MET A 131 -11.75 4.76 14.85
N ASN A 132 -12.06 5.96 14.37
CA ASN A 132 -13.25 6.67 14.77
C ASN A 132 -14.50 5.98 14.18
N PRO A 133 -15.47 5.56 15.01
CA PRO A 133 -16.61 4.74 14.57
C PRO A 133 -17.58 5.41 13.59
N ILE A 134 -17.48 6.73 13.40
CA ILE A 134 -18.35 7.46 12.45
C ILE A 134 -17.81 7.46 11.02
N TYR A 135 -16.55 7.05 10.83
CA TYR A 135 -15.89 7.00 9.53
C TYR A 135 -15.72 5.57 9.03
N GLY A 136 -15.62 5.42 7.71
CA GLY A 136 -15.39 4.15 7.04
C GLY A 136 -16.66 3.51 6.49
N ALA A 137 -16.48 2.52 5.62
CA ALA A 137 -17.55 1.77 4.99
C ALA A 137 -18.20 0.80 5.99
N ALA A 138 -19.51 0.55 5.82
CA ALA A 138 -20.29 -0.33 6.68
C ALA A 138 -20.11 -0.05 8.18
N PRO A 139 -20.33 1.21 8.66
CA PRO A 139 -20.08 1.59 10.04
C PRO A 139 -20.98 0.84 11.03
N ASP A 140 -22.11 0.29 10.57
CA ASP A 140 -22.99 -0.60 11.33
C ASP A 140 -22.29 -1.90 11.72
N LYS A 141 -21.33 -2.38 10.94
CA LYS A 141 -20.57 -3.61 11.19
C LYS A 141 -19.32 -3.41 12.07
N ASN A 142 -18.98 -2.19 12.43
CA ASN A 142 -17.84 -1.92 13.30
C ASN A 142 -18.07 -2.53 14.70
N LYS A 143 -17.23 -3.48 15.08
CA LYS A 143 -17.30 -4.21 16.36
C LYS A 143 -16.44 -3.59 17.47
N TRP A 144 -15.72 -2.49 17.18
CA TRP A 144 -14.71 -1.89 18.06
C TRP A 144 -15.05 -0.48 18.54
N LYS A 145 -16.35 -0.18 18.63
CA LYS A 145 -16.87 1.15 19.03
C LYS A 145 -16.67 1.47 20.51
N GLY A 146 -16.46 0.46 21.34
CA GLY A 146 -16.34 0.58 22.79
C GLY A 146 -14.98 1.07 23.28
N GLU A 147 -14.78 0.94 24.57
CA GLU A 147 -13.50 1.18 25.26
C GLU A 147 -12.37 0.34 24.69
N ILE A 148 -11.15 0.89 24.68
CA ILE A 148 -9.93 0.17 24.28
C ILE A 148 -9.42 -0.62 25.48
N ARG A 149 -9.56 -1.94 25.46
CA ARG A 149 -9.18 -2.83 26.56
C ARG A 149 -8.08 -3.80 26.13
N LYS A 150 -7.12 -4.01 27.02
CA LYS A 150 -5.98 -4.91 26.75
C LYS A 150 -6.42 -6.33 26.38
N GLU A 151 -7.41 -6.85 27.05
CA GLU A 151 -7.98 -8.19 26.80
C GLU A 151 -8.56 -8.35 25.39
N ASP A 152 -8.90 -7.24 24.70
CA ASP A 152 -9.45 -7.26 23.36
C ASP A 152 -8.34 -7.21 22.29
N TYR A 153 -7.29 -6.42 22.50
CA TYR A 153 -6.22 -6.27 21.50
C TYR A 153 -5.02 -7.20 21.70
N GLN A 154 -4.77 -7.69 22.93
CA GLN A 154 -3.60 -8.53 23.19
C GLN A 154 -3.54 -9.79 22.30
N PRO A 155 -4.66 -10.52 22.07
CA PRO A 155 -4.66 -11.65 21.14
C PRO A 155 -4.25 -11.26 19.71
N LEU A 156 -4.64 -10.07 19.24
CA LEU A 156 -4.27 -9.58 17.91
C LEU A 156 -2.74 -9.35 17.83
N LEU A 157 -2.17 -8.73 18.87
CA LEU A 157 -0.72 -8.51 18.94
C LEU A 157 0.05 -9.82 19.02
N ASP A 158 -0.41 -10.78 19.82
CA ASP A 158 0.23 -12.08 20.02
C ASP A 158 0.24 -12.91 18.72
N HIS A 159 -0.87 -12.90 17.96
CA HIS A 159 -0.98 -13.66 16.72
C HIS A 159 -0.30 -12.99 15.53
N ALA A 160 -0.41 -11.68 15.39
CA ALA A 160 0.22 -10.95 14.28
C ALA A 160 1.74 -10.81 14.45
N GLY A 161 2.21 -10.58 15.68
CA GLY A 161 3.62 -10.47 16.00
C GLY A 161 4.34 -9.42 15.15
N ASP A 162 5.51 -9.78 14.63
CA ASP A 162 6.35 -8.92 13.77
C ASP A 162 5.80 -8.73 12.35
N LEU A 163 4.74 -9.46 11.98
CA LEU A 163 4.05 -9.30 10.72
C LEU A 163 3.07 -8.12 10.70
N ALA A 164 2.63 -7.61 11.84
CA ALA A 164 1.85 -6.38 11.90
C ALA A 164 2.75 -5.17 11.60
N LYS A 165 2.77 -4.74 10.34
CA LYS A 165 3.63 -3.65 9.89
C LYS A 165 3.02 -2.28 10.15
N ILE A 166 1.70 -2.15 9.99
CA ILE A 166 0.96 -0.90 10.15
C ILE A 166 -0.29 -1.14 10.98
N TRP A 167 -0.61 -0.21 11.88
CA TRP A 167 -1.89 -0.10 12.57
C TRP A 167 -2.50 1.27 12.29
N ALA A 168 -3.66 1.31 11.63
CA ALA A 168 -4.43 2.54 11.49
C ALA A 168 -5.22 2.81 12.77
N VAL A 169 -5.13 4.04 13.24
CA VAL A 169 -5.75 4.48 14.49
C VAL A 169 -6.33 5.90 14.33
N ALA A 170 -7.34 6.22 15.12
CA ALA A 170 -7.87 7.57 15.25
C ALA A 170 -7.32 8.20 16.55
N PRO A 171 -6.46 9.22 16.47
CA PRO A 171 -5.80 9.80 17.64
C PRO A 171 -6.75 10.40 18.68
N GLU A 172 -7.97 10.75 18.28
CA GLU A 172 -9.01 11.24 19.18
C GLU A 172 -9.66 10.14 20.05
N ARG A 173 -9.38 8.84 19.79
CA ARG A 173 -9.89 7.74 20.61
C ARG A 173 -9.25 7.73 21.99
N GLU A 174 -10.08 7.81 23.02
CA GLU A 174 -9.60 7.70 24.41
C GLU A 174 -9.02 6.30 24.71
N GLY A 175 -7.99 6.25 25.54
CA GLY A 175 -7.37 4.98 25.96
C GLY A 175 -6.44 4.35 24.92
N LEU A 176 -6.05 5.05 23.87
CA LEU A 176 -5.22 4.52 22.78
C LEU A 176 -3.75 4.27 23.19
N GLU A 177 -3.19 5.10 24.08
CA GLU A 177 -1.76 5.08 24.43
C GLU A 177 -1.24 3.72 24.94
N PRO A 178 -1.93 2.97 25.82
CA PRO A 178 -1.51 1.63 26.23
C PRO A 178 -1.39 0.65 25.06
N PHE A 179 -2.34 0.69 24.10
CA PHE A 179 -2.29 -0.12 22.89
C PHE A 179 -1.07 0.19 22.05
N LEU A 180 -0.75 1.48 21.83
CA LEU A 180 0.43 1.89 21.04
C LEU A 180 1.73 1.37 21.66
N ARG A 181 1.86 1.45 22.97
CA ARG A 181 3.03 0.93 23.72
C ARG A 181 3.15 -0.59 23.60
N ASP A 182 2.04 -1.30 23.82
CA ASP A 182 2.02 -2.77 23.72
C ASP A 182 2.30 -3.25 22.28
N ALA A 183 1.75 -2.58 21.27
CA ALA A 183 2.03 -2.87 19.87
C ALA A 183 3.50 -2.65 19.51
N LYS A 184 4.13 -1.57 19.99
CA LYS A 184 5.57 -1.34 19.86
C LYS A 184 6.42 -2.36 20.62
N ALA A 185 5.95 -2.84 21.74
CA ALA A 185 6.64 -3.90 22.47
C ALA A 185 6.57 -5.24 21.74
N ALA A 186 5.44 -5.55 21.10
CA ALA A 186 5.26 -6.75 20.29
C ALA A 186 6.05 -6.69 18.96
N ASN A 187 6.05 -5.53 18.30
CA ASN A 187 6.84 -5.28 17.09
C ASN A 187 7.47 -3.87 17.13
N PRO A 188 8.75 -3.72 17.48
CA PRO A 188 9.43 -2.42 17.52
C PRO A 188 9.46 -1.67 16.17
N THR A 189 9.35 -2.41 15.06
CA THR A 189 9.38 -1.83 13.71
C THR A 189 8.00 -1.44 13.19
N THR A 190 6.91 -1.85 13.86
CA THR A 190 5.55 -1.45 13.44
C THR A 190 5.42 0.07 13.41
N VAL A 191 4.65 0.59 12.48
CA VAL A 191 4.31 2.01 12.41
C VAL A 191 2.82 2.22 12.64
N PHE A 192 2.45 3.44 13.02
CA PHE A 192 1.04 3.81 13.12
C PHE A 192 0.66 4.74 11.97
N ALA A 193 -0.56 4.53 11.47
CA ALA A 193 -1.20 5.40 10.50
C ALA A 193 -2.34 6.16 11.18
N VAL A 194 -2.53 7.43 10.86
CA VAL A 194 -3.77 8.12 11.19
C VAL A 194 -4.78 7.88 10.06
N GLY A 195 -5.95 7.34 10.39
CA GLY A 195 -6.98 7.05 9.40
C GLY A 195 -8.36 6.97 10.03
N HIS A 196 -9.40 7.24 9.22
CA HIS A 196 -10.78 7.28 9.69
C HIS A 196 -10.92 8.12 10.96
N SER A 197 -10.53 9.40 10.86
CA SER A 197 -10.28 10.24 12.04
C SER A 197 -10.70 11.68 11.77
N GLU A 198 -11.11 12.37 12.84
CA GLU A 198 -11.31 13.82 12.86
C GLU A 198 -10.44 14.49 13.95
N ALA A 199 -9.30 13.85 14.24
CA ALA A 199 -8.36 14.36 15.24
C ALA A 199 -7.89 15.78 14.94
N THR A 200 -7.66 16.55 15.99
CA THR A 200 -6.98 17.85 15.84
C THR A 200 -5.51 17.62 15.47
N PRO A 201 -4.84 18.62 14.87
CA PRO A 201 -3.40 18.58 14.64
C PRO A 201 -2.57 18.23 15.89
N GLU A 202 -2.99 18.72 17.07
CA GLU A 202 -2.33 18.44 18.34
C GLU A 202 -2.46 16.97 18.77
N GLN A 203 -3.63 16.36 18.54
CA GLN A 203 -3.86 14.94 18.82
C GLN A 203 -3.01 14.06 17.88
N VAL A 204 -2.90 14.40 16.60
CA VAL A 204 -2.02 13.71 15.67
C VAL A 204 -0.56 13.86 16.11
N ALA A 205 -0.13 15.09 16.43
CA ALA A 205 1.23 15.37 16.91
C ALA A 205 1.59 14.57 18.15
N ALA A 206 0.66 14.37 19.07
CA ALA A 206 0.88 13.61 20.31
C ALA A 206 1.22 12.13 20.06
N LEU A 207 0.81 11.57 18.92
CA LEU A 207 1.13 10.18 18.58
C LEU A 207 2.43 10.01 17.78
N ARG A 208 3.05 11.10 17.30
CA ARG A 208 4.33 11.03 16.57
C ARG A 208 5.44 10.31 17.35
N PRO A 209 5.63 10.56 18.67
CA PRO A 209 6.64 9.84 19.45
C PRO A 209 6.43 8.32 19.53
N TYR A 210 5.21 7.84 19.32
CA TYR A 210 4.90 6.39 19.27
C TYR A 210 5.18 5.78 17.90
N GLY A 211 5.55 6.56 16.88
CA GLY A 211 5.83 6.08 15.54
C GLY A 211 4.65 6.19 14.57
N LEU A 212 3.75 7.15 14.79
CA LEU A 212 2.77 7.53 13.79
C LEU A 212 3.50 8.25 12.65
N THR A 213 3.52 7.67 11.45
CA THR A 213 4.37 8.11 10.35
C THR A 213 3.65 8.27 9.02
N ILE A 214 2.41 7.83 8.91
CA ILE A 214 1.68 7.83 7.66
C ILE A 214 0.22 8.23 7.89
N GLN A 215 -0.38 8.87 6.87
CA GLN A 215 -1.80 9.14 6.76
C GLN A 215 -2.43 8.09 5.86
N THR A 216 -3.39 7.33 6.36
CA THR A 216 -4.21 6.39 5.62
C THR A 216 -5.03 7.13 4.57
N HIS A 217 -5.01 6.67 3.30
CA HIS A 217 -5.72 7.24 2.14
C HIS A 217 -6.06 8.73 2.29
N CYS A 218 -4.99 9.55 2.32
CA CYS A 218 -5.02 10.98 2.62
C CYS A 218 -6.09 11.72 1.82
N THR A 219 -6.92 12.36 2.52
CA THR A 219 -8.15 13.10 2.38
C THR A 219 -9.42 12.26 2.18
N ASN A 220 -9.33 10.94 2.25
CA ASN A 220 -10.51 10.07 2.24
C ASN A 220 -10.87 9.62 3.66
N ALA A 221 -12.17 9.51 3.96
CA ALA A 221 -12.72 9.09 5.25
C ALA A 221 -12.13 9.82 6.47
N THR A 222 -11.87 11.11 6.32
CA THR A 222 -11.38 12.00 7.36
C THR A 222 -12.32 13.17 7.57
N GLY A 223 -12.33 13.68 8.80
CA GLY A 223 -13.10 14.85 9.19
C GLY A 223 -12.21 15.94 9.76
N ARG A 224 -12.88 16.98 10.22
CA ARG A 224 -12.25 18.11 10.91
C ARG A 224 -13.06 18.48 12.12
N PRO A 225 -12.42 18.76 13.25
CA PRO A 225 -13.12 19.29 14.40
C PRO A 225 -13.85 20.60 14.02
N GLU A 226 -15.07 20.77 14.50
CA GLU A 226 -15.79 22.02 14.35
C GLU A 226 -15.05 23.15 15.10
N THR A 227 -14.97 24.29 14.45
CA THR A 227 -14.42 25.51 15.01
C THR A 227 -15.43 26.65 14.85
N MET A 228 -14.99 27.90 14.94
CA MET A 228 -15.85 29.05 14.79
C MET A 228 -16.47 29.10 13.36
N VAL A 229 -17.76 29.43 13.28
CA VAL A 229 -18.47 29.62 12.01
C VAL A 229 -17.72 30.59 11.09
N GLY A 230 -17.55 30.19 9.84
CA GLY A 230 -16.85 30.99 8.82
C GLY A 230 -15.33 30.79 8.80
N THR A 231 -14.77 29.95 9.69
CA THR A 231 -13.34 29.54 9.62
C THR A 231 -13.21 28.12 9.13
N ARG A 232 -12.10 27.84 8.43
CA ARG A 232 -11.71 26.47 8.05
C ARG A 232 -10.86 25.88 9.17
N SER A 233 -11.33 24.80 9.77
CA SER A 233 -10.53 24.03 10.71
C SER A 233 -9.48 23.18 9.99
N CYS A 234 -8.53 22.64 10.75
CA CYS A 234 -7.54 21.66 10.30
C CYS A 234 -7.75 20.34 11.02
N GLY A 235 -7.50 19.27 10.32
CA GLY A 235 -7.60 17.91 10.82
C GLY A 235 -6.35 17.09 10.50
N PRO A 236 -6.47 15.77 10.45
CA PRO A 236 -5.36 14.87 10.17
C PRO A 236 -4.67 15.15 8.82
N ASP A 237 -5.46 15.49 7.80
CA ASP A 237 -4.96 15.73 6.45
C ASP A 237 -4.02 16.93 6.40
N GLU A 238 -4.45 18.06 6.96
CA GLU A 238 -3.64 19.27 7.00
C GLU A 238 -2.38 19.05 7.85
N TYR A 239 -2.50 18.32 8.97
CA TYR A 239 -1.32 17.97 9.75
C TYR A 239 -0.33 17.12 8.94
N CYS A 240 -0.81 16.05 8.29
CA CYS A 240 0.03 15.22 7.44
C CYS A 240 0.72 16.03 6.34
N MET A 241 -0.02 16.90 5.65
CA MET A 241 0.53 17.73 4.59
C MET A 241 1.59 18.71 5.09
N THR A 242 1.47 19.24 6.29
CA THR A 242 2.43 20.21 6.85
C THR A 242 3.61 19.58 7.59
N ASP A 243 3.50 18.32 8.03
CA ASP A 243 4.63 17.58 8.61
C ASP A 243 5.51 16.97 7.51
N PRO A 244 6.75 17.43 7.29
CA PRO A 244 7.60 17.00 6.17
C PRO A 244 8.06 15.55 6.28
N THR A 245 7.86 14.90 7.43
CA THR A 245 8.36 13.54 7.69
C THR A 245 7.26 12.48 7.63
N MET A 246 5.98 12.87 7.57
CA MET A 246 4.87 11.95 7.36
C MET A 246 4.71 11.57 5.89
N TYR A 247 4.30 10.35 5.66
CA TYR A 247 3.86 9.88 4.35
C TYR A 247 2.35 10.06 4.19
N ALA A 248 1.89 10.25 2.94
CA ALA A 248 0.49 10.32 2.60
C ALA A 248 0.13 9.18 1.62
N GLU A 249 -0.77 8.29 2.00
CA GLU A 249 -1.34 7.32 1.07
C GLU A 249 -2.30 8.00 0.10
N ILE A 250 -2.33 7.54 -1.14
CA ILE A 250 -3.19 8.05 -2.21
C ILE A 250 -3.89 6.88 -2.88
N ILE A 251 -5.21 6.89 -2.92
CA ILE A 251 -6.02 6.04 -3.80
C ILE A 251 -6.26 6.82 -5.08
N SER A 252 -5.85 6.27 -6.21
CA SER A 252 -5.94 6.94 -7.50
C SER A 252 -6.92 6.22 -8.43
N ASP A 253 -8.23 6.34 -8.15
CA ASP A 253 -9.26 5.84 -9.06
C ASP A 253 -9.36 6.71 -10.33
N SER A 254 -9.96 6.17 -11.40
CA SER A 254 -9.98 6.80 -12.72
C SER A 254 -10.69 8.15 -12.77
N GLN A 255 -11.60 8.41 -11.84
CA GLN A 255 -12.38 9.65 -11.81
C GLN A 255 -11.98 10.60 -10.67
N GLY A 256 -11.10 10.16 -9.76
CA GLY A 256 -10.74 10.95 -8.58
C GLY A 256 -11.90 11.11 -7.60
N ILE A 257 -12.60 10.01 -7.31
CA ILE A 257 -13.73 10.00 -6.37
C ILE A 257 -13.24 9.76 -4.94
N HIS A 258 -12.34 8.80 -4.71
CA HIS A 258 -11.74 8.61 -3.38
C HIS A 258 -10.91 9.81 -2.97
N VAL A 259 -10.05 10.28 -3.87
CA VAL A 259 -9.23 11.46 -3.69
C VAL A 259 -9.34 12.31 -4.95
N HIS A 260 -9.91 13.52 -4.83
CA HIS A 260 -10.10 14.39 -5.98
C HIS A 260 -8.77 14.69 -6.68
N SER A 261 -8.78 14.78 -8.01
CA SER A 261 -7.55 14.96 -8.80
C SER A 261 -6.75 16.22 -8.41
N ASP A 262 -7.43 17.33 -8.05
CA ASP A 262 -6.76 18.52 -7.52
C ASP A 262 -6.11 18.25 -6.15
N MET A 263 -6.74 17.41 -5.34
CA MET A 263 -6.20 17.02 -4.04
C MET A 263 -4.97 16.12 -4.22
N MET A 264 -5.00 15.15 -5.15
CA MET A 264 -3.81 14.34 -5.49
C MET A 264 -2.66 15.25 -5.95
N ARG A 265 -2.92 16.23 -6.80
CA ARG A 265 -1.93 17.23 -7.23
C ARG A 265 -1.38 18.03 -6.05
N MET A 266 -2.25 18.45 -5.13
CA MET A 266 -1.84 19.18 -3.93
C MET A 266 -0.99 18.32 -3.00
N ILE A 267 -1.39 17.06 -2.75
CA ILE A 267 -0.61 16.13 -1.94
C ILE A 267 0.78 15.95 -2.53
N VAL A 268 0.89 15.63 -3.83
CA VAL A 268 2.19 15.42 -4.49
C VAL A 268 3.02 16.72 -4.52
N ALA A 269 2.39 17.89 -4.67
CA ALA A 269 3.11 19.17 -4.64
C ALA A 269 3.66 19.53 -3.26
N VAL A 270 2.93 19.22 -2.20
CA VAL A 270 3.31 19.57 -0.82
C VAL A 270 4.22 18.52 -0.20
N LYS A 271 3.87 17.24 -0.32
CA LYS A 271 4.66 16.11 0.22
C LYS A 271 5.86 15.77 -0.64
N GLY A 272 5.84 16.16 -1.89
CA GLY A 272 6.78 15.66 -2.89
C GLY A 272 6.55 14.18 -3.22
N VAL A 273 7.20 13.74 -4.30
CA VAL A 273 7.18 12.33 -4.71
C VAL A 273 7.73 11.42 -3.61
N ASP A 274 8.66 11.88 -2.79
CA ASP A 274 9.37 11.08 -1.81
C ASP A 274 8.54 10.69 -0.57
N HIS A 275 7.46 11.43 -0.28
CA HIS A 275 6.56 11.18 0.85
C HIS A 275 5.11 10.90 0.44
N SER A 276 4.86 10.72 -0.86
CA SER A 276 3.59 10.21 -1.39
C SER A 276 3.67 8.70 -1.60
N VAL A 277 2.65 7.96 -1.19
CA VAL A 277 2.56 6.50 -1.29
C VAL A 277 1.31 6.16 -2.06
N LEU A 278 1.43 5.43 -3.16
CA LEU A 278 0.29 4.92 -3.90
C LEU A 278 -0.16 3.59 -3.28
N VAL A 279 -1.46 3.47 -3.04
CA VAL A 279 -2.11 2.24 -2.55
C VAL A 279 -3.33 1.94 -3.41
N THR A 280 -3.75 0.69 -3.43
CA THR A 280 -4.99 0.33 -4.13
C THR A 280 -6.22 0.52 -3.24
N ASP A 281 -6.12 0.18 -1.97
CA ASP A 281 -7.28 0.01 -1.09
C ASP A 281 -8.36 -0.84 -1.77
N SER A 282 -7.90 -1.85 -2.53
CA SER A 282 -8.80 -2.72 -3.30
C SER A 282 -9.59 -3.63 -2.36
N TYR A 283 -10.89 -3.71 -2.62
CA TYR A 283 -11.84 -4.48 -1.82
C TYR A 283 -12.81 -5.23 -2.74
N VAL A 284 -13.26 -6.39 -2.33
CA VAL A 284 -14.27 -7.16 -3.08
C VAL A 284 -15.65 -6.64 -2.77
N THR A 285 -16.26 -5.98 -3.75
CA THR A 285 -17.64 -5.51 -3.72
C THR A 285 -18.45 -6.11 -4.88
N GLY A 286 -19.76 -5.87 -4.89
CA GLY A 286 -20.60 -6.24 -6.03
C GLY A 286 -20.17 -5.54 -7.34
N ASP A 287 -20.56 -6.10 -8.47
CA ASP A 287 -20.19 -5.56 -9.78
C ASP A 287 -20.96 -4.29 -10.16
N ASP A 288 -22.15 -4.11 -9.59
CA ASP A 288 -23.04 -3.00 -9.90
C ASP A 288 -22.80 -1.83 -8.92
N ASN A 289 -22.24 -0.75 -9.44
CA ASN A 289 -22.13 0.50 -8.69
C ASN A 289 -23.44 1.31 -8.80
N PRO A 290 -23.85 2.04 -7.74
CA PRO A 290 -25.05 2.85 -7.78
C PRO A 290 -24.90 4.05 -8.74
N PRO A 291 -25.98 4.51 -9.41
CA PRO A 291 -25.93 5.74 -10.19
C PRO A 291 -25.53 6.95 -9.31
N PRO A 292 -24.75 7.90 -9.81
CA PRO A 292 -24.28 8.03 -11.20
C PRO A 292 -22.94 7.31 -11.50
N TYR A 293 -22.50 6.38 -10.66
CA TYR A 293 -21.19 5.73 -10.72
C TYR A 293 -21.21 4.37 -11.47
N ASP A 294 -22.34 3.97 -12.01
CA ASP A 294 -22.57 2.67 -12.66
C ASP A 294 -21.64 2.37 -13.86
N THR A 295 -21.08 3.42 -14.47
CA THR A 295 -20.11 3.28 -15.57
C THR A 295 -18.64 3.18 -15.12
N ILE A 296 -18.34 3.49 -13.85
CA ILE A 296 -16.98 3.53 -13.32
C ILE A 296 -16.62 2.15 -12.77
N LYS A 297 -15.55 1.55 -13.26
CA LYS A 297 -15.22 0.15 -12.98
C LYS A 297 -14.27 -0.08 -11.81
N ASP A 298 -13.56 0.96 -11.38
CA ASP A 298 -12.54 0.90 -10.34
C ASP A 298 -12.99 1.46 -8.97
N LEU A 299 -14.31 1.66 -8.79
CA LEU A 299 -14.93 2.00 -7.51
C LEU A 299 -15.61 0.80 -6.87
N GLY A 300 -15.59 0.74 -5.54
CA GLY A 300 -16.38 -0.17 -4.73
C GLY A 300 -17.44 0.54 -3.89
N PHE A 301 -18.56 -0.12 -3.62
CA PHE A 301 -19.62 0.39 -2.75
C PHE A 301 -20.09 -0.71 -1.81
N ASP A 302 -20.37 -0.34 -0.55
CA ASP A 302 -20.94 -1.25 0.41
C ASP A 302 -22.45 -1.46 0.23
N HIS A 303 -23.05 -2.31 1.06
CA HIS A 303 -24.48 -2.62 1.01
C HIS A 303 -25.40 -1.42 1.33
N ASN A 304 -24.86 -0.32 1.88
CA ASN A 304 -25.57 0.92 2.14
C ASN A 304 -25.39 1.94 0.99
N GLY A 305 -24.62 1.60 -0.05
CA GLY A 305 -24.26 2.51 -1.14
C GLY A 305 -23.20 3.54 -0.76
N LEU A 306 -22.43 3.30 0.31
CA LEU A 306 -21.28 4.11 0.68
C LEU A 306 -20.04 3.62 -0.07
N LEU A 307 -19.19 4.54 -0.43
CA LEU A 307 -17.89 4.23 -1.06
C LEU A 307 -17.09 3.29 -0.12
N CYS A 308 -16.59 2.19 -0.68
CA CYS A 308 -15.97 1.10 0.10
C CYS A 308 -14.79 0.53 -0.64
N GLY A 309 -13.60 1.07 -0.37
CA GLY A 309 -12.41 0.71 -1.09
C GLY A 309 -12.54 0.86 -2.61
N SER A 310 -11.58 0.34 -3.34
CA SER A 310 -11.53 0.40 -4.80
C SER A 310 -11.65 -1.00 -5.43
N LYS A 311 -11.57 -1.06 -6.76
CA LYS A 311 -11.31 -2.28 -7.54
C LYS A 311 -10.02 -2.14 -8.35
N LEU A 312 -9.07 -1.36 -7.82
CA LEU A 312 -7.80 -1.08 -8.46
C LEU A 312 -6.85 -2.27 -8.32
N THR A 313 -5.98 -2.38 -9.33
CA THR A 313 -4.68 -3.02 -9.22
C THR A 313 -3.61 -1.94 -9.36
N MET A 314 -2.39 -2.19 -8.88
CA MET A 314 -1.39 -1.13 -8.76
C MET A 314 -0.99 -0.50 -10.10
N GLU A 315 -0.95 -1.27 -11.18
CA GLU A 315 -0.65 -0.73 -12.51
C GLU A 315 -1.76 0.20 -13.03
N VAL A 316 -3.02 -0.08 -12.68
CA VAL A 316 -4.14 0.83 -12.98
C VAL A 316 -4.04 2.09 -12.15
N ALA A 317 -3.75 1.96 -10.85
CA ALA A 317 -3.53 3.08 -9.95
C ALA A 317 -2.37 3.98 -10.42
N CYS A 318 -1.24 3.40 -10.88
CA CYS A 318 -0.11 4.13 -11.44
C CYS A 318 -0.52 4.93 -12.69
N ARG A 319 -1.26 4.32 -13.62
CA ARG A 319 -1.77 4.97 -14.84
C ARG A 319 -2.66 6.15 -14.50
N ASN A 320 -3.60 5.95 -13.59
CA ASN A 320 -4.52 6.99 -13.13
C ASN A 320 -3.77 8.14 -12.45
N LEU A 321 -2.79 7.81 -11.57
CA LEU A 321 -1.96 8.81 -10.89
C LEU A 321 -1.21 9.70 -11.89
N MET A 322 -0.62 9.10 -12.93
CA MET A 322 0.05 9.85 -14.01
C MET A 322 -0.94 10.78 -14.72
N ALA A 323 -2.14 10.29 -15.03
CA ALA A 323 -3.18 11.11 -15.68
C ALA A 323 -3.66 12.27 -14.79
N HIS A 324 -3.82 12.04 -13.49
CA HIS A 324 -4.29 13.05 -12.55
C HIS A 324 -3.23 14.10 -12.20
N THR A 325 -1.95 13.69 -12.09
CA THR A 325 -0.89 14.54 -11.50
C THR A 325 0.18 14.99 -12.50
N ASN A 326 0.18 14.44 -13.72
CA ASN A 326 1.26 14.59 -14.70
C ASN A 326 2.65 14.11 -14.20
N CYS A 327 2.71 13.24 -13.20
CA CYS A 327 3.97 12.63 -12.80
C CYS A 327 4.49 11.69 -13.90
N GLY A 328 5.80 11.58 -14.01
CA GLY A 328 6.43 10.64 -14.93
C GLY A 328 6.45 9.21 -14.40
N ILE A 329 6.69 8.24 -15.31
CA ILE A 329 6.71 6.81 -14.98
C ILE A 329 7.69 6.47 -13.83
N ALA A 330 8.87 7.07 -13.80
CA ALA A 330 9.84 6.86 -12.72
C ALA A 330 9.31 7.36 -11.38
N GLN A 331 8.57 8.47 -11.35
CA GLN A 331 7.95 9.01 -10.15
C GLN A 331 6.80 8.11 -9.67
N ALA A 332 5.99 7.56 -10.59
CA ALA A 332 4.96 6.59 -10.24
C ALA A 332 5.56 5.34 -9.57
N PHE A 333 6.67 4.80 -10.11
CA PHE A 333 7.39 3.70 -9.46
C PHE A 333 7.94 4.05 -8.07
N LEU A 334 8.38 5.29 -7.85
CA LEU A 334 8.81 5.70 -6.51
C LEU A 334 7.65 5.63 -5.52
N MET A 335 6.46 6.10 -5.91
CA MET A 335 5.27 6.12 -5.06
C MET A 335 4.63 4.73 -4.89
N ALA A 336 4.73 3.86 -5.91
CA ALA A 336 4.14 2.52 -5.91
C ALA A 336 5.09 1.40 -5.42
N SER A 337 6.38 1.69 -5.19
CA SER A 337 7.34 0.64 -4.83
C SER A 337 8.29 1.08 -3.73
N ARG A 338 9.12 2.13 -3.95
CA ARG A 338 10.16 2.55 -3.00
C ARG A 338 9.58 3.11 -1.71
N ASN A 339 8.63 4.02 -1.82
CA ASN A 339 8.11 4.73 -0.65
C ASN A 339 7.32 3.81 0.27
N PRO A 340 6.38 2.96 -0.22
CA PRO A 340 5.72 2.00 0.66
C PRO A 340 6.72 1.02 1.28
N ALA A 341 7.77 0.57 0.55
CA ALA A 341 8.82 -0.27 1.12
C ALA A 341 9.57 0.44 2.28
N ARG A 342 9.82 1.75 2.16
CA ARG A 342 10.43 2.56 3.24
C ARG A 342 9.52 2.69 4.44
N VAL A 343 8.23 2.93 4.24
CA VAL A 343 7.25 3.02 5.34
C VAL A 343 7.29 1.78 6.23
N ILE A 344 7.39 0.60 5.61
CA ILE A 344 7.38 -0.68 6.35
C ILE A 344 8.78 -1.23 6.66
N GLY A 345 9.84 -0.44 6.43
CA GLY A 345 11.23 -0.81 6.73
C GLY A 345 11.81 -1.93 5.87
N MET A 346 11.23 -2.19 4.69
CA MET A 346 11.67 -3.25 3.77
C MET A 346 12.48 -2.72 2.57
N ASP A 347 12.80 -1.44 2.54
CA ASP A 347 13.52 -0.81 1.43
C ASP A 347 14.98 -1.30 1.27
N HIS A 348 15.52 -2.01 2.24
CA HIS A 348 16.80 -2.72 2.11
C HIS A 348 16.70 -3.99 1.27
N GLU A 349 15.51 -4.59 1.11
CA GLU A 349 15.27 -5.84 0.37
C GLU A 349 14.53 -5.61 -0.97
N VAL A 350 13.53 -4.72 -1.01
CA VAL A 350 12.61 -4.53 -2.13
C VAL A 350 12.40 -3.05 -2.46
N GLY A 351 11.52 -2.75 -3.40
CA GLY A 351 11.05 -1.39 -3.72
C GLY A 351 11.96 -0.58 -4.65
N SER A 352 13.16 -1.08 -4.98
CA SER A 352 14.02 -0.44 -5.99
C SER A 352 15.00 -1.42 -6.61
N ILE A 353 15.43 -1.12 -7.84
CA ILE A 353 16.45 -1.90 -8.54
C ILE A 353 17.84 -1.45 -8.08
N ARG A 354 18.47 -2.28 -7.25
CA ARG A 354 19.82 -2.07 -6.72
C ARG A 354 20.49 -3.43 -6.51
N VAL A 355 21.80 -3.48 -6.75
CA VAL A 355 22.61 -4.68 -6.50
C VAL A 355 22.44 -5.15 -5.05
N GLY A 356 22.21 -6.45 -4.88
CA GLY A 356 21.99 -7.13 -3.61
C GLY A 356 20.53 -7.22 -3.17
N LYS A 357 19.60 -6.41 -3.72
CA LYS A 357 18.17 -6.51 -3.44
C LYS A 357 17.53 -7.70 -4.14
N LYS A 358 16.37 -8.12 -3.66
CA LYS A 358 15.56 -9.16 -4.30
C LYS A 358 15.23 -8.79 -5.73
N ALA A 359 15.28 -9.76 -6.62
CA ALA A 359 14.87 -9.63 -8.01
C ALA A 359 13.35 -9.75 -8.12
N ASN A 360 12.64 -8.80 -7.50
CA ASN A 360 11.22 -8.57 -7.60
C ASN A 360 11.02 -7.46 -8.63
N LEU A 361 10.55 -7.81 -9.83
CA LEU A 361 10.53 -6.92 -10.97
C LEU A 361 9.19 -6.99 -11.69
N VAL A 362 8.80 -5.87 -12.30
CA VAL A 362 7.64 -5.79 -13.18
C VAL A 362 8.04 -5.19 -14.52
N PHE A 363 7.52 -5.77 -15.61
CA PHE A 363 7.75 -5.33 -16.98
C PHE A 363 6.48 -4.64 -17.47
N VAL A 364 6.58 -3.35 -17.77
CA VAL A 364 5.43 -2.54 -18.19
C VAL A 364 5.73 -1.73 -19.45
N ASP A 365 4.69 -1.26 -20.13
CA ASP A 365 4.83 -0.21 -21.15
C ASP A 365 4.67 1.18 -20.54
N ASP A 366 4.60 2.19 -21.40
CA ASP A 366 4.48 3.62 -21.04
C ASP A 366 3.11 4.00 -20.46
N VAL A 367 2.13 3.08 -20.47
CA VAL A 367 0.83 3.23 -19.81
C VAL A 367 0.61 2.18 -18.69
N PHE A 368 1.69 1.61 -18.17
CA PHE A 368 1.68 0.62 -17.09
C PHE A 368 0.89 -0.66 -17.39
N HIS A 369 0.78 -1.09 -18.65
CA HIS A 369 0.30 -2.42 -18.93
C HIS A 369 1.37 -3.44 -18.54
N VAL A 370 1.04 -4.38 -17.64
CA VAL A 370 1.96 -5.41 -17.14
C VAL A 370 2.08 -6.56 -18.16
N TYR A 371 3.29 -6.88 -18.56
CA TYR A 371 3.60 -7.98 -19.50
C TYR A 371 4.21 -9.19 -18.80
N LYS A 372 5.06 -8.96 -17.82
CA LYS A 372 5.75 -10.02 -17.07
C LYS A 372 5.98 -9.56 -15.66
N VAL A 373 5.97 -10.50 -14.75
CA VAL A 373 6.30 -10.29 -13.34
C VAL A 373 7.39 -11.28 -12.95
N MET A 374 8.33 -10.82 -12.15
CA MET A 374 9.37 -11.65 -11.56
C MET A 374 9.30 -11.52 -10.05
N LEU A 375 9.18 -12.64 -9.36
CA LEU A 375 9.22 -12.74 -7.91
C LEU A 375 10.42 -13.57 -7.49
N GLU A 376 11.31 -13.01 -6.68
CA GLU A 376 12.52 -13.69 -6.18
C GLU A 376 13.34 -14.36 -7.31
N GLY A 377 13.51 -13.64 -8.43
CA GLY A 377 14.28 -14.11 -9.57
C GLY A 377 13.57 -15.13 -10.48
N GLN A 378 12.30 -15.44 -10.21
CA GLN A 378 11.50 -16.38 -11.01
C GLN A 378 10.39 -15.64 -11.75
N LEU A 379 10.24 -15.91 -13.05
CA LEU A 379 9.10 -15.43 -13.83
C LEU A 379 7.82 -16.12 -13.38
N ILE A 380 6.75 -15.33 -13.29
CA ILE A 380 5.40 -15.78 -12.90
C ILE A 380 4.54 -15.90 -14.14
#